data_a030ca2da1719ef89685fedc1acbf052
#
_entry.id   a030ca2da1719ef89685fedc1acbf052
#
_cell.length_a   1.000
_cell.length_b   1.000
_cell.length_c   1.000
_cell.angle_alpha   90.00
_cell.angle_beta   90.00
_cell.angle_gamma   90.00
#
_symmetry.space_group_name_H-M   'P 1'
#
loop_
_entity.id
_entity.type
_entity.pdbx_description
1 polymer ?
#
loop_
_entity_poly.entity_id
_entity_poly.type
_entity_poly.pdbx_seq_one_letter_code
_entity_poly.pdbx_strand_id
1 'polypeptide(L)'
;MRMKHLLLSACLSLTLAPAALAQTVTGSGVVPATATNSAERAIGFAATAPAGAALVILMTDAALPPLDGVALSAAERQAVAAAIAAASFDGKPGTTLSLRGIGAHPHILLVGTGATPSSLALAEAGGKAAQELKSEAQPVTIAGAFGDTSAADVAYGFALGQYRFDRYQTVGKKTPPTGAVTLVGANPSVAGAAFANRWKPLAEGVRLSRDLANEPANVIYPESFVMRVREALAGTAGVSIEVLDEAAMRKLGMGTLVGVGQGSPRGSRLMLVRYRGADSPDAPTAFVGKGITFDSGGLSLKPGAGMGNMKGDMSGAASVMGAIVSLAKSRAPVHVVSVAALAENMPDGNAQRPGDVTRTMSGKTIEMVNADAEGRLVLADANEYVARAYKPKAIVNIATLTGAVVGALDNSYAGLFARDETLAARLIAAGTASGEELWRLPLHKDYAERMKSDIADIRNSATGQGPGASLGAHFIGFFVDEATPWAHLDIAGVNRSEKATSLVPKGMTGFGVRLLDQLARSE
;
A
#
# COMPACT_ATOMS: atom_id res chain seq x y z
N MET A 1 -61.28 32.60 44.65
CA MET A 1 -61.19 31.55 43.64
C MET A 1 -60.28 32.06 42.54
N ARG A 2 -58.98 31.69 42.59
CA ARG A 2 -58.01 32.02 41.55
C ARG A 2 -57.24 30.72 41.22
N MET A 3 -57.47 30.22 40.04
CA MET A 3 -56.81 29.03 39.49
C MET A 3 -55.43 29.40 38.92
N LYS A 4 -54.37 28.80 39.42
CA LYS A 4 -52.99 28.96 38.91
C LYS A 4 -52.76 27.94 37.84
N HIS A 5 -52.47 28.36 36.59
CA HIS A 5 -51.99 27.51 35.51
C HIS A 5 -50.50 27.26 35.71
N LEU A 6 -50.12 25.97 35.83
CA LEU A 6 -48.75 25.50 35.78
C LEU A 6 -48.42 25.23 34.30
N LEU A 7 -47.49 26.00 33.73
CA LEU A 7 -46.90 25.74 32.44
C LEU A 7 -45.72 24.76 32.63
N LEU A 8 -45.87 23.54 32.15
CA LEU A 8 -44.79 22.59 32.04
C LEU A 8 -44.03 22.91 30.74
N SER A 9 -42.78 23.38 30.86
CA SER A 9 -41.88 23.59 29.75
C SER A 9 -41.19 22.25 29.45
N ALA A 10 -41.58 21.57 28.37
CA ALA A 10 -40.92 20.38 27.87
C ALA A 10 -39.72 20.84 27.00
N CYS A 11 -38.52 20.73 27.53
CA CYS A 11 -37.31 20.85 26.72
C CYS A 11 -37.18 19.63 25.79
N LEU A 12 -37.51 19.83 24.53
CA LEU A 12 -37.22 18.87 23.46
C LEU A 12 -35.75 19.00 23.11
N SER A 13 -34.91 18.10 23.66
CA SER A 13 -33.53 17.94 23.24
C SER A 13 -33.53 17.28 21.87
N LEU A 14 -33.42 18.07 20.80
CA LEU A 14 -33.07 17.57 19.47
C LEU A 14 -31.62 17.05 19.53
N THR A 15 -31.46 15.75 19.65
CA THR A 15 -30.20 15.09 19.28
C THR A 15 -30.09 15.15 17.77
N LEU A 16 -29.29 16.09 17.26
CA LEU A 16 -28.83 16.07 15.88
C LEU A 16 -28.00 14.80 15.70
N ALA A 17 -28.61 13.76 15.13
CA ALA A 17 -27.86 12.66 14.55
C ALA A 17 -26.90 13.24 13.50
N PRO A 18 -25.63 12.79 13.44
CA PRO A 18 -24.73 13.25 12.41
C PRO A 18 -25.39 12.93 11.06
N ALA A 19 -25.63 13.97 10.27
CA ALA A 19 -26.11 13.81 8.91
C ALA A 19 -25.08 12.94 8.19
N ALA A 20 -25.47 11.69 7.88
CA ALA A 20 -24.72 10.86 6.95
C ALA A 20 -24.66 11.69 5.66
N LEU A 21 -23.48 12.15 5.29
CA LEU A 21 -23.22 12.79 4.02
C LEU A 21 -23.66 11.80 2.94
N ALA A 22 -24.83 12.05 2.37
CA ALA A 22 -25.33 11.30 1.23
C ALA A 22 -24.24 11.40 0.16
N GLN A 23 -23.56 10.30 -0.11
CA GLN A 23 -22.64 10.19 -1.24
C GLN A 23 -23.46 10.44 -2.49
N THR A 24 -23.26 11.57 -3.13
CA THR A 24 -23.83 11.83 -4.45
C THR A 24 -23.16 10.85 -5.41
N VAL A 25 -23.86 9.77 -5.70
CA VAL A 25 -23.43 8.79 -6.71
C VAL A 25 -23.68 9.41 -8.07
N THR A 26 -22.61 9.88 -8.72
CA THR A 26 -22.64 10.21 -10.14
C THR A 26 -22.20 8.97 -10.89
N GLY A 27 -23.10 8.29 -11.54
CA GLY A 27 -22.83 7.07 -12.31
C GLY A 27 -23.91 5.99 -12.13
N SER A 28 -23.95 5.04 -13.05
CA SER A 28 -24.93 3.96 -13.12
C SER A 28 -24.67 2.88 -12.06
N GLY A 29 -25.00 3.12 -10.81
CA GLY A 29 -24.94 2.05 -9.82
C GLY A 29 -24.80 2.56 -8.39
N VAL A 30 -25.69 2.10 -7.53
CA VAL A 30 -25.61 2.29 -6.08
C VAL A 30 -24.74 1.17 -5.52
N VAL A 31 -23.54 1.53 -5.04
CA VAL A 31 -22.71 0.61 -4.25
C VAL A 31 -23.14 0.74 -2.80
N PRO A 32 -23.43 -0.36 -2.08
CA PRO A 32 -23.78 -0.29 -0.67
C PRO A 32 -22.69 0.41 0.14
N ALA A 33 -23.01 1.51 0.80
CA ALA A 33 -22.09 2.28 1.62
C ALA A 33 -21.48 1.46 2.79
N THR A 34 -22.16 0.38 3.16
CA THR A 34 -21.79 -0.53 4.27
C THR A 34 -21.05 -1.79 3.82
N ALA A 35 -20.69 -1.91 2.52
CA ALA A 35 -19.98 -3.09 2.03
C ALA A 35 -18.59 -3.19 2.69
N THR A 36 -18.35 -4.32 3.36
CA THR A 36 -17.06 -4.62 4.02
C THR A 36 -16.46 -5.89 3.46
N ASN A 37 -15.14 -5.98 3.49
CA ASN A 37 -14.45 -7.24 3.19
C ASN A 37 -14.84 -8.30 4.23
N SER A 38 -14.79 -9.55 3.82
CA SER A 38 -14.95 -10.67 4.75
C SER A 38 -13.95 -10.57 5.89
N ALA A 39 -14.38 -10.96 7.10
CA ALA A 39 -13.54 -10.95 8.29
C ALA A 39 -12.28 -11.80 8.11
N GLU A 40 -11.18 -11.31 8.61
CA GLU A 40 -9.91 -12.04 8.69
C GLU A 40 -9.81 -12.79 10.01
N ARG A 41 -8.97 -13.84 10.05
CA ARG A 41 -8.67 -14.57 11.28
C ARG A 41 -7.92 -13.67 12.26
N ALA A 42 -8.34 -13.66 13.52
CA ALA A 42 -7.57 -13.03 14.59
C ALA A 42 -6.25 -13.78 14.80
N ILE A 43 -5.17 -13.05 15.00
CA ILE A 43 -3.83 -13.59 15.24
C ILE A 43 -3.43 -13.35 16.69
N GLY A 44 -2.97 -14.41 17.36
CA GLY A 44 -2.54 -14.36 18.74
C GLY A 44 -1.35 -15.28 19.02
N PHE A 45 -0.86 -15.22 20.25
CA PHE A 45 0.28 -15.97 20.75
C PHE A 45 -0.10 -16.67 22.05
N ALA A 46 0.29 -17.92 22.22
CA ALA A 46 0.00 -18.70 23.41
C ALA A 46 1.14 -19.66 23.73
N ALA A 47 1.20 -20.11 25.00
CA ALA A 47 2.19 -21.12 25.42
C ALA A 47 1.85 -22.52 24.87
N THR A 48 0.56 -22.79 24.64
CA THR A 48 0.07 -24.12 24.20
C THR A 48 -0.94 -23.97 23.07
N ALA A 49 -0.95 -24.95 22.17
CA ALA A 49 -1.88 -25.04 21.06
C ALA A 49 -3.32 -25.33 21.54
N PRO A 50 -4.35 -24.70 20.98
CA PRO A 50 -5.73 -25.08 21.20
C PRO A 50 -6.03 -26.46 20.59
N ALA A 51 -6.89 -27.23 21.25
CA ALA A 51 -7.30 -28.55 20.78
C ALA A 51 -8.06 -28.45 19.43
N GLY A 52 -7.89 -29.45 18.56
CA GLY A 52 -8.61 -29.55 17.28
C GLY A 52 -8.23 -28.55 16.23
N ALA A 53 -7.16 -27.81 16.43
CA ALA A 53 -6.64 -26.86 15.43
C ALA A 53 -5.91 -27.59 14.29
N ALA A 54 -6.00 -27.04 13.09
CA ALA A 54 -5.05 -27.36 12.02
C ALA A 54 -3.65 -26.90 12.44
N LEU A 55 -2.63 -27.70 12.18
CA LEU A 55 -1.26 -27.45 12.61
C LEU A 55 -0.39 -27.07 11.42
N VAL A 56 0.25 -25.91 11.48
CA VAL A 56 1.33 -25.49 10.58
C VAL A 56 2.66 -25.72 11.27
N ILE A 57 3.58 -26.43 10.62
CA ILE A 57 4.94 -26.64 11.13
C ILE A 57 5.92 -25.95 10.19
N LEU A 58 6.67 -24.98 10.69
CA LEU A 58 7.74 -24.33 9.95
C LEU A 58 8.99 -25.21 9.99
N MET A 59 9.50 -25.57 8.80
CA MET A 59 10.57 -26.54 8.60
C MET A 59 11.82 -25.85 8.05
N THR A 60 12.94 -25.98 8.75
CA THR A 60 14.24 -25.49 8.27
C THR A 60 14.94 -26.48 7.33
N ASP A 61 14.63 -27.76 7.46
CA ASP A 61 15.16 -28.89 6.69
C ASP A 61 14.16 -30.06 6.71
N ALA A 62 14.60 -31.27 6.42
CA ALA A 62 13.78 -32.49 6.41
C ALA A 62 13.48 -33.04 7.81
N ALA A 63 14.13 -32.54 8.87
CA ALA A 63 13.93 -33.03 10.23
C ALA A 63 12.78 -32.30 10.92
N LEU A 64 11.88 -33.04 11.56
CA LEU A 64 10.80 -32.44 12.35
C LEU A 64 11.40 -31.70 13.57
N PRO A 65 11.20 -30.37 13.66
CA PRO A 65 11.77 -29.58 14.74
C PRO A 65 11.13 -29.92 16.11
N PRO A 66 11.74 -29.53 17.22
CA PRO A 66 11.04 -29.43 18.49
C PRO A 66 9.78 -28.56 18.33
N LEU A 67 8.65 -29.00 18.92
CA LEU A 67 7.37 -28.32 18.81
C LEU A 67 6.87 -27.99 20.22
N ASP A 68 7.49 -26.98 20.82
CA ASP A 68 7.09 -26.50 22.14
C ASP A 68 5.64 -26.01 22.11
N GLY A 69 4.84 -26.42 23.08
CA GLY A 69 3.43 -26.07 23.17
C GLY A 69 2.50 -26.85 22.26
N VAL A 70 2.99 -27.83 21.46
CA VAL A 70 2.17 -28.72 20.62
C VAL A 70 2.33 -30.16 21.06
N ALA A 71 1.23 -30.81 21.42
CA ALA A 71 1.23 -32.21 21.76
C ALA A 71 1.12 -33.09 20.51
N LEU A 72 2.21 -33.70 20.07
CA LEU A 72 2.24 -34.79 19.09
C LEU A 72 2.69 -36.06 19.77
N SER A 73 1.90 -37.12 19.67
CA SER A 73 2.27 -38.47 20.14
C SER A 73 3.47 -39.03 19.32
N ALA A 74 4.13 -40.05 19.84
CA ALA A 74 5.22 -40.70 19.11
C ALA A 74 4.76 -41.27 17.77
N ALA A 75 3.54 -41.83 17.70
CA ALA A 75 2.96 -42.34 16.45
C ALA A 75 2.69 -41.23 15.44
N GLU A 76 2.19 -40.06 15.85
CA GLU A 76 1.97 -38.90 14.97
C GLU A 76 3.30 -38.34 14.44
N ARG A 77 4.31 -38.21 15.30
CA ARG A 77 5.67 -37.78 14.87
C ARG A 77 6.26 -38.76 13.86
N GLN A 78 6.13 -40.08 14.08
CA GLN A 78 6.59 -41.08 13.12
C GLN A 78 5.84 -41.00 11.79
N ALA A 79 4.52 -40.80 11.80
CA ALA A 79 3.72 -40.65 10.60
C ALA A 79 4.11 -39.37 9.79
N VAL A 80 4.34 -38.25 10.45
CA VAL A 80 4.82 -37.02 9.81
C VAL A 80 6.21 -37.23 9.22
N ALA A 81 7.15 -37.85 9.96
CA ALA A 81 8.49 -38.14 9.46
C ALA A 81 8.48 -39.08 8.25
N ALA A 82 7.63 -40.11 8.26
CA ALA A 82 7.46 -41.00 7.11
C ALA A 82 6.90 -40.27 5.89
N ALA A 83 5.96 -39.34 6.08
CA ALA A 83 5.42 -38.52 4.99
C ALA A 83 6.47 -37.54 4.42
N ILE A 84 7.30 -36.92 5.27
CA ILE A 84 8.44 -36.08 4.86
C ILE A 84 9.38 -36.90 3.95
N ALA A 85 9.78 -38.09 4.38
CA ALA A 85 10.67 -38.96 3.62
C ALA A 85 10.05 -39.40 2.28
N ALA A 86 8.78 -39.84 2.30
CA ALA A 86 8.05 -40.26 1.11
C ALA A 86 7.87 -39.14 0.07
N ALA A 87 7.67 -37.90 0.53
CA ALA A 87 7.54 -36.74 -0.34
C ALA A 87 8.89 -36.12 -0.71
N SER A 88 10.00 -36.59 -0.16
CA SER A 88 11.32 -35.96 -0.29
C SER A 88 11.28 -34.46 0.06
N PHE A 89 10.50 -34.12 1.09
CA PHE A 89 10.35 -32.74 1.53
C PHE A 89 11.60 -32.33 2.31
N ASP A 90 12.26 -31.25 1.85
CA ASP A 90 13.58 -30.82 2.34
C ASP A 90 13.57 -29.46 3.07
N GLY A 91 12.38 -28.90 3.31
CA GLY A 91 12.24 -27.61 4.03
C GLY A 91 12.70 -26.37 3.25
N LYS A 92 12.95 -26.46 1.93
CA LYS A 92 13.32 -25.28 1.12
C LYS A 92 12.27 -24.19 1.18
N PRO A 93 12.67 -22.89 1.14
CA PRO A 93 11.74 -21.77 1.15
C PRO A 93 10.64 -21.89 0.10
N GLY A 94 9.40 -21.59 0.50
CA GLY A 94 8.23 -21.62 -0.39
C GLY A 94 7.65 -22.99 -0.70
N THR A 95 8.30 -24.09 -0.26
CA THR A 95 7.76 -25.46 -0.40
C THR A 95 6.72 -25.76 0.68
N THR A 96 5.75 -26.61 0.36
CA THR A 96 4.72 -27.06 1.32
C THR A 96 4.44 -28.55 1.16
N LEU A 97 4.07 -29.20 2.28
CA LEU A 97 3.55 -30.55 2.29
C LEU A 97 2.29 -30.61 3.16
N SER A 98 1.17 -30.97 2.55
CA SER A 98 -0.14 -31.04 3.22
C SER A 98 -0.47 -32.48 3.60
N LEU A 99 -0.73 -32.72 4.90
CA LEU A 99 -1.03 -34.03 5.47
C LEU A 99 -2.39 -34.01 6.13
N ARG A 100 -3.18 -35.08 5.94
CA ARG A 100 -4.49 -35.24 6.57
C ARG A 100 -4.62 -36.63 7.19
N GLY A 101 -5.46 -36.75 8.21
CA GLY A 101 -5.72 -38.03 8.87
C GLY A 101 -4.58 -38.47 9.79
N ILE A 102 -3.80 -37.55 10.34
CA ILE A 102 -2.75 -37.87 11.30
C ILE A 102 -3.22 -37.46 12.71
N GLY A 103 -3.62 -38.44 13.49
CA GLY A 103 -3.98 -38.30 14.89
C GLY A 103 -5.10 -37.29 15.16
N ALA A 104 -4.89 -36.45 16.17
CA ALA A 104 -5.87 -35.45 16.62
C ALA A 104 -5.91 -34.19 15.73
N HIS A 105 -4.98 -34.04 14.81
CA HIS A 105 -4.92 -32.86 13.94
C HIS A 105 -5.66 -33.10 12.62
N PRO A 106 -6.72 -32.33 12.31
CA PRO A 106 -7.50 -32.52 11.09
C PRO A 106 -6.69 -32.23 9.81
N HIS A 107 -5.68 -31.39 9.95
CA HIS A 107 -4.78 -30.98 8.88
C HIS A 107 -3.42 -30.60 9.47
N ILE A 108 -2.34 -31.15 8.94
CA ILE A 108 -0.96 -30.73 9.21
C ILE A 108 -0.39 -30.18 7.92
N LEU A 109 0.10 -28.93 7.94
CA LEU A 109 0.75 -28.27 6.82
C LEU A 109 2.22 -28.00 7.20
N LEU A 110 3.15 -28.63 6.49
CA LEU A 110 4.56 -28.29 6.60
C LEU A 110 4.88 -27.17 5.63
N VAL A 111 5.65 -26.17 6.08
CA VAL A 111 6.07 -25.01 5.28
C VAL A 111 7.57 -24.85 5.41
N GLY A 112 8.30 -24.92 4.30
CA GLY A 112 9.74 -24.74 4.25
C GLY A 112 10.15 -23.28 4.43
N THR A 113 11.16 -23.04 5.30
CA THR A 113 11.75 -21.74 5.57
C THR A 113 13.22 -21.65 5.16
N GLY A 114 13.86 -22.81 4.94
CA GLY A 114 15.31 -22.93 4.78
C GLY A 114 16.06 -22.88 6.11
N ALA A 115 17.33 -23.26 6.10
CA ALA A 115 18.15 -23.52 7.28
C ALA A 115 18.34 -22.31 8.21
N THR A 116 18.46 -21.10 7.64
CA THR A 116 18.66 -19.84 8.38
C THR A 116 17.72 -18.77 7.85
N PRO A 117 16.42 -18.85 8.20
CA PRO A 117 15.44 -17.94 7.62
C PRO A 117 15.64 -16.50 8.10
N SER A 118 15.62 -15.56 7.15
CA SER A 118 15.53 -14.13 7.45
C SER A 118 14.12 -13.76 7.93
N SER A 119 13.95 -12.55 8.46
CA SER A 119 12.64 -11.99 8.82
C SER A 119 11.66 -12.05 7.62
N LEU A 120 12.13 -11.72 6.42
CA LEU A 120 11.35 -11.83 5.19
C LEU A 120 10.93 -13.28 4.88
N ALA A 121 11.85 -14.24 4.97
CA ALA A 121 11.55 -15.66 4.72
C ALA A 121 10.51 -16.22 5.73
N LEU A 122 10.58 -15.80 6.99
CA LEU A 122 9.57 -16.17 8.00
C LEU A 122 8.21 -15.53 7.70
N ALA A 123 8.20 -14.26 7.27
CA ALA A 123 6.97 -13.62 6.83
C ALA A 123 6.38 -14.33 5.60
N GLU A 124 7.20 -14.70 4.63
CA GLU A 124 6.76 -15.45 3.45
C GLU A 124 6.18 -16.82 3.82
N ALA A 125 6.80 -17.54 4.78
CA ALA A 125 6.26 -18.79 5.28
C ALA A 125 4.90 -18.62 5.96
N GLY A 126 4.73 -17.57 6.79
CA GLY A 126 3.44 -17.20 7.36
C GLY A 126 2.38 -16.88 6.32
N GLY A 127 2.74 -16.10 5.31
CA GLY A 127 1.87 -15.75 4.19
C GLY A 127 1.50 -16.97 3.33
N LYS A 128 2.45 -17.86 3.07
CA LYS A 128 2.20 -19.14 2.39
C LYS A 128 1.22 -20.00 3.18
N ALA A 129 1.38 -20.11 4.48
CA ALA A 129 0.42 -20.82 5.33
C ALA A 129 -0.99 -20.23 5.22
N ALA A 130 -1.12 -18.90 5.22
CA ALA A 130 -2.41 -18.23 5.08
C ALA A 130 -3.07 -18.54 3.73
N GLN A 131 -2.31 -18.58 2.63
CA GLN A 131 -2.82 -18.91 1.30
C GLN A 131 -3.27 -20.37 1.18
N GLU A 132 -2.49 -21.31 1.72
CA GLU A 132 -2.83 -22.75 1.71
C GLU A 132 -4.06 -23.04 2.58
N LEU A 133 -4.20 -22.34 3.71
CA LEU A 133 -5.29 -22.54 4.67
C LEU A 133 -6.48 -21.59 4.48
N LYS A 134 -6.60 -20.95 3.33
CA LYS A 134 -7.68 -19.97 3.05
C LYS A 134 -9.10 -20.53 3.18
N SER A 135 -9.27 -21.85 3.04
CA SER A 135 -10.56 -22.58 3.19
C SER A 135 -10.58 -23.52 4.40
N GLU A 136 -9.55 -23.53 5.26
CA GLU A 136 -9.50 -24.37 6.44
C GLU A 136 -10.52 -23.89 7.48
N ALA A 137 -11.48 -24.73 7.85
CA ALA A 137 -12.57 -24.33 8.75
C ALA A 137 -12.12 -24.21 10.22
N GLN A 138 -11.12 -25.00 10.61
CA GLN A 138 -10.65 -25.07 12.00
C GLN A 138 -9.78 -23.86 12.38
N PRO A 139 -9.62 -23.55 13.66
CA PRO A 139 -8.54 -22.72 14.16
C PRO A 139 -7.18 -23.24 13.64
N VAL A 140 -6.19 -22.36 13.56
CA VAL A 140 -4.85 -22.69 13.07
C VAL A 140 -3.83 -22.49 14.17
N THR A 141 -2.99 -23.48 14.41
CA THR A 141 -1.78 -23.35 15.23
C THR A 141 -0.57 -23.29 14.33
N ILE A 142 0.35 -22.37 14.57
CA ILE A 142 1.65 -22.31 13.89
C ILE A 142 2.75 -22.56 14.92
N ALA A 143 3.60 -23.55 14.64
CA ALA A 143 4.74 -23.91 15.48
C ALA A 143 5.98 -24.17 14.60
N GLY A 144 7.15 -24.23 15.21
CA GLY A 144 8.40 -24.54 14.51
C GLY A 144 9.60 -23.83 15.09
N ALA A 145 10.71 -23.88 14.37
CA ALA A 145 11.97 -23.27 14.78
C ALA A 145 11.99 -21.77 14.54
N PHE A 146 11.41 -20.98 15.45
CA PHE A 146 11.52 -19.53 15.46
C PHE A 146 11.70 -19.02 16.90
N GLY A 147 12.42 -17.90 17.06
CA GLY A 147 12.60 -17.26 18.38
C GLY A 147 11.42 -16.35 18.75
N ASP A 148 11.47 -15.81 19.96
CA ASP A 148 10.40 -15.00 20.54
C ASP A 148 9.97 -13.82 19.68
N THR A 149 10.94 -13.05 19.16
CA THR A 149 10.64 -11.89 18.29
C THR A 149 10.28 -12.28 16.88
N SER A 150 10.92 -13.31 16.32
CA SER A 150 10.71 -13.75 14.94
C SER A 150 9.38 -14.49 14.72
N ALA A 151 8.71 -14.95 15.78
CA ALA A 151 7.32 -15.38 15.72
C ALA A 151 6.39 -14.26 15.19
N ALA A 152 6.73 -13.00 15.49
CA ALA A 152 5.97 -11.87 15.00
C ALA A 152 6.13 -11.64 13.48
N ASP A 153 7.25 -12.04 12.88
CA ASP A 153 7.46 -12.01 11.42
C ASP A 153 6.52 -12.99 10.73
N VAL A 154 6.39 -14.19 11.27
CA VAL A 154 5.44 -15.22 10.77
C VAL A 154 4.00 -14.71 10.86
N ALA A 155 3.62 -14.14 12.02
CA ALA A 155 2.31 -13.55 12.25
C ALA A 155 2.00 -12.41 11.25
N TYR A 156 2.98 -11.57 10.98
CA TYR A 156 2.90 -10.51 9.97
C TYR A 156 2.64 -11.06 8.58
N GLY A 157 3.42 -12.04 8.17
CA GLY A 157 3.22 -12.68 6.88
C GLY A 157 1.85 -13.30 6.73
N PHE A 158 1.36 -13.98 7.78
CA PHE A 158 0.00 -14.52 7.80
C PHE A 158 -1.05 -13.41 7.65
N ALA A 159 -0.88 -12.27 8.34
CA ALA A 159 -1.77 -11.12 8.22
C ALA A 159 -1.83 -10.57 6.79
N LEU A 160 -0.70 -10.52 6.08
CA LEU A 160 -0.66 -10.08 4.69
C LEU A 160 -1.27 -11.10 3.72
N GLY A 161 -0.98 -12.39 3.94
CA GLY A 161 -1.40 -13.47 3.06
C GLY A 161 -2.90 -13.78 3.11
N GLN A 162 -3.57 -13.48 4.24
CA GLN A 162 -5.00 -13.71 4.39
C GLN A 162 -5.88 -12.58 3.81
N TYR A 163 -5.29 -11.44 3.39
CA TYR A 163 -6.03 -10.32 2.82
C TYR A 163 -6.89 -10.77 1.63
N ARG A 164 -8.09 -10.19 1.55
CA ARG A 164 -9.01 -10.36 0.42
C ARG A 164 -9.83 -9.10 0.21
N PHE A 165 -10.19 -8.84 -1.05
CA PHE A 165 -11.08 -7.77 -1.42
C PHE A 165 -12.33 -8.38 -2.07
N ASP A 166 -13.37 -8.59 -1.28
CA ASP A 166 -14.59 -9.33 -1.68
C ASP A 166 -15.89 -8.64 -1.29
N ARG A 167 -15.79 -7.36 -0.88
CA ARG A 167 -16.92 -6.60 -0.32
C ARG A 167 -18.12 -6.44 -1.26
N TYR A 168 -17.90 -6.51 -2.56
CA TYR A 168 -18.97 -6.32 -3.55
C TYR A 168 -19.53 -7.64 -4.11
N GLN A 169 -19.03 -8.76 -3.66
CA GLN A 169 -19.56 -10.07 -4.06
C GLN A 169 -20.81 -10.39 -3.23
N THR A 170 -21.95 -10.61 -3.90
CA THR A 170 -23.23 -10.93 -3.26
C THR A 170 -23.72 -12.34 -3.60
N VAL A 171 -23.29 -12.91 -4.72
CA VAL A 171 -23.65 -14.24 -5.19
C VAL A 171 -22.43 -15.16 -5.13
N GLY A 172 -22.62 -16.35 -4.56
CA GLY A 172 -21.55 -17.35 -4.46
C GLY A 172 -20.41 -16.99 -3.51
N LYS A 173 -20.56 -15.90 -2.73
CA LYS A 173 -19.57 -15.53 -1.71
C LYS A 173 -19.50 -16.60 -0.64
N LYS A 174 -18.36 -17.29 -0.57
CA LYS A 174 -18.11 -18.24 0.50
C LYS A 174 -17.74 -17.46 1.77
N THR A 175 -18.40 -17.76 2.88
CA THR A 175 -18.00 -17.22 4.19
C THR A 175 -16.60 -17.75 4.50
N PRO A 176 -15.60 -16.87 4.66
CA PRO A 176 -14.27 -17.33 5.01
C PRO A 176 -14.25 -17.89 6.42
N PRO A 177 -13.37 -18.83 6.71
CA PRO A 177 -13.19 -19.32 8.04
C PRO A 177 -12.66 -18.22 8.97
N THR A 178 -13.22 -18.13 10.18
CA THR A 178 -12.90 -17.09 11.19
C THR A 178 -12.18 -17.64 12.43
N GLY A 179 -11.87 -18.94 12.47
CA GLY A 179 -11.10 -19.53 13.57
C GLY A 179 -9.76 -18.83 13.76
N ALA A 180 -9.38 -18.56 15.01
CA ALA A 180 -8.15 -17.82 15.33
C ALA A 180 -6.89 -18.54 14.83
N VAL A 181 -5.84 -17.75 14.59
CA VAL A 181 -4.47 -18.24 14.36
C VAL A 181 -3.65 -18.02 15.62
N THR A 182 -3.07 -19.10 16.16
CA THR A 182 -2.27 -19.06 17.38
C THR A 182 -0.85 -19.52 17.10
N LEU A 183 0.14 -18.65 17.35
CA LEU A 183 1.55 -19.02 17.29
C LEU A 183 1.97 -19.54 18.68
N VAL A 184 2.68 -20.67 18.69
CA VAL A 184 3.18 -21.33 19.91
C VAL A 184 4.66 -21.66 19.78
N GLY A 185 5.34 -21.93 20.91
CA GLY A 185 6.78 -22.21 20.93
C GLY A 185 7.66 -20.96 21.10
N ALA A 186 7.04 -19.78 21.23
CA ALA A 186 7.70 -18.54 21.59
C ALA A 186 7.10 -17.98 22.88
N ASN A 187 7.82 -17.09 23.57
CA ASN A 187 7.26 -16.34 24.69
C ASN A 187 6.09 -15.46 24.20
N PRO A 188 4.83 -15.75 24.62
CA PRO A 188 3.66 -15.05 24.06
C PRO A 188 3.64 -13.55 24.31
N SER A 189 4.21 -13.11 25.43
CA SER A 189 4.28 -11.68 25.76
C SER A 189 5.28 -10.93 24.87
N VAL A 190 6.46 -11.50 24.65
CA VAL A 190 7.50 -10.92 23.80
C VAL A 190 7.06 -10.89 22.34
N ALA A 191 6.59 -12.02 21.83
CA ALA A 191 6.09 -12.15 20.46
C ALA A 191 4.89 -11.22 20.20
N GLY A 192 3.94 -11.19 21.13
CA GLY A 192 2.77 -10.32 21.07
C GLY A 192 3.12 -8.84 21.06
N ALA A 193 4.07 -8.41 21.89
CA ALA A 193 4.57 -7.04 21.91
C ALA A 193 5.28 -6.67 20.59
N ALA A 194 6.15 -7.53 20.07
CA ALA A 194 6.84 -7.32 18.80
C ALA A 194 5.83 -7.18 17.63
N PHE A 195 4.82 -8.05 17.59
CA PHE A 195 3.76 -7.97 16.60
C PHE A 195 2.95 -6.67 16.72
N ALA A 196 2.46 -6.35 17.93
CA ALA A 196 1.59 -5.20 18.18
C ALA A 196 2.28 -3.86 17.87
N ASN A 197 3.58 -3.73 18.22
CA ASN A 197 4.30 -2.47 18.13
C ASN A 197 4.95 -2.22 16.76
N ARG A 198 5.16 -3.26 15.97
CA ARG A 198 5.88 -3.14 14.68
C ARG A 198 5.05 -3.67 13.50
N TRP A 199 4.63 -4.92 13.56
CA TRP A 199 4.15 -5.65 12.41
C TRP A 199 2.65 -5.46 12.14
N LYS A 200 1.83 -5.38 13.18
CA LYS A 200 0.39 -5.09 13.02
C LYS A 200 0.14 -3.72 12.39
N PRO A 201 0.78 -2.62 12.85
CA PRO A 201 0.67 -1.32 12.16
C PRO A 201 1.11 -1.35 10.70
N LEU A 202 2.17 -2.11 10.37
CA LEU A 202 2.61 -2.25 8.99
C LEU A 202 1.59 -3.02 8.14
N ALA A 203 1.03 -4.11 8.67
CA ALA A 203 -0.03 -4.85 7.99
C ALA A 203 -1.28 -3.99 7.76
N GLU A 204 -1.66 -3.13 8.72
CA GLU A 204 -2.76 -2.17 8.58
C GLU A 204 -2.47 -1.14 7.48
N GLY A 205 -1.24 -0.63 7.39
CA GLY A 205 -0.81 0.28 6.33
C GLY A 205 -0.87 -0.36 4.94
N VAL A 206 -0.37 -1.59 4.80
CA VAL A 206 -0.47 -2.37 3.54
C VAL A 206 -1.92 -2.63 3.18
N ARG A 207 -2.76 -2.99 4.14
CA ARG A 207 -4.20 -3.21 3.92
C ARG A 207 -4.89 -1.94 3.42
N LEU A 208 -4.63 -0.79 4.06
CA LEU A 208 -5.19 0.48 3.61
C LEU A 208 -4.81 0.78 2.16
N SER A 209 -3.53 0.63 1.81
CA SER A 209 -3.07 0.82 0.43
C SER A 209 -3.78 -0.10 -0.56
N ARG A 210 -3.90 -1.38 -0.22
CA ARG A 210 -4.62 -2.36 -1.05
C ARG A 210 -6.11 -2.03 -1.18
N ASP A 211 -6.76 -1.67 -0.09
CA ASP A 211 -8.18 -1.31 -0.09
C ASP A 211 -8.44 -0.09 -0.97
N LEU A 212 -7.65 0.98 -0.81
CA LEU A 212 -7.77 2.19 -1.62
C LEU A 212 -7.64 1.90 -3.11
N ALA A 213 -6.61 1.13 -3.51
CA ALA A 213 -6.34 0.86 -4.90
C ALA A 213 -7.25 -0.22 -5.54
N ASN A 214 -7.84 -1.11 -4.74
CA ASN A 214 -8.81 -2.09 -5.22
C ASN A 214 -10.23 -1.53 -5.39
N GLU A 215 -10.57 -0.44 -4.69
CA GLU A 215 -11.89 0.17 -4.81
C GLU A 215 -12.19 0.61 -6.25
N PRO A 216 -13.43 0.46 -6.71
CA PRO A 216 -13.83 1.00 -8.00
C PRO A 216 -13.94 2.54 -7.95
N ALA A 217 -13.74 3.19 -9.11
CA ALA A 217 -13.69 4.65 -9.20
C ALA A 217 -15.00 5.37 -8.83
N ASN A 218 -16.15 4.68 -8.89
CA ASN A 218 -17.40 5.23 -8.39
C ASN A 218 -17.48 5.29 -6.84
N VAL A 219 -16.52 4.68 -6.14
CA VAL A 219 -16.41 4.66 -4.66
C VAL A 219 -15.19 5.48 -4.22
N ILE A 220 -14.05 5.32 -4.89
CA ILE A 220 -12.81 6.06 -4.60
C ILE A 220 -12.58 7.14 -5.65
N TYR A 221 -12.56 8.37 -5.18
CA TYR A 221 -12.24 9.60 -5.91
C TYR A 221 -11.54 10.57 -4.93
N PRO A 222 -11.02 11.72 -5.34
CA PRO A 222 -10.15 12.53 -4.48
C PRO A 222 -10.68 12.80 -3.07
N GLU A 223 -11.95 13.18 -2.91
CA GLU A 223 -12.53 13.44 -1.59
C GLU A 223 -12.68 12.18 -0.75
N SER A 224 -13.17 11.09 -1.32
CA SER A 224 -13.37 9.84 -0.57
C SER A 224 -12.04 9.18 -0.18
N PHE A 225 -10.99 9.35 -1.00
CA PHE A 225 -9.63 8.96 -0.62
C PHE A 225 -9.19 9.71 0.64
N VAL A 226 -9.34 11.03 0.67
CA VAL A 226 -9.02 11.86 1.85
C VAL A 226 -9.79 11.40 3.08
N MET A 227 -11.09 11.11 2.95
CA MET A 227 -11.91 10.64 4.08
C MET A 227 -11.40 9.30 4.64
N ARG A 228 -11.07 8.33 3.77
CA ARG A 228 -10.55 7.01 4.20
C ARG A 228 -9.21 7.12 4.94
N VAL A 229 -8.31 8.00 4.47
CA VAL A 229 -7.02 8.22 5.14
C VAL A 229 -7.21 8.92 6.50
N ARG A 230 -8.09 9.92 6.58
CA ARG A 230 -8.44 10.57 7.85
C ARG A 230 -9.01 9.60 8.87
N GLU A 231 -9.90 8.70 8.43
CA GLU A 231 -10.46 7.64 9.27
C GLU A 231 -9.37 6.69 9.79
N ALA A 232 -8.45 6.26 8.92
CA ALA A 232 -7.36 5.36 9.29
C ALA A 232 -6.39 5.97 10.31
N LEU A 233 -6.24 7.31 10.33
CA LEU A 233 -5.34 8.04 11.23
C LEU A 233 -6.06 8.70 12.42
N ALA A 234 -7.39 8.52 12.54
CA ALA A 234 -8.15 9.15 13.63
C ALA A 234 -7.59 8.78 15.00
N GLY A 235 -7.36 9.78 15.84
CA GLY A 235 -6.80 9.61 17.19
C GLY A 235 -5.32 9.22 17.27
N THR A 236 -4.60 9.17 16.14
CA THR A 236 -3.17 8.82 16.12
C THR A 236 -2.32 10.02 16.53
N ALA A 237 -1.54 9.88 17.59
CA ALA A 237 -0.69 10.96 18.12
C ALA A 237 0.45 11.32 17.14
N GLY A 238 0.89 12.57 17.16
CA GLY A 238 2.01 13.07 16.34
C GLY A 238 1.66 13.29 14.87
N VAL A 239 0.39 13.12 14.48
CA VAL A 239 -0.11 13.29 13.12
C VAL A 239 -0.79 14.64 12.93
N SER A 240 -0.48 15.33 11.83
CA SER A 240 -1.24 16.47 11.33
C SER A 240 -1.62 16.26 9.87
N ILE A 241 -2.82 16.68 9.49
CA ILE A 241 -3.37 16.47 8.13
C ILE A 241 -3.78 17.82 7.56
N GLU A 242 -3.21 18.15 6.41
CA GLU A 242 -3.58 19.29 5.58
C GLU A 242 -4.20 18.80 4.27
N VAL A 243 -5.23 19.49 3.79
CA VAL A 243 -5.85 19.17 2.48
C VAL A 243 -6.14 20.48 1.78
N LEU A 244 -5.55 20.64 0.59
CA LEU A 244 -5.86 21.75 -0.29
C LEU A 244 -6.93 21.32 -1.30
N ASP A 245 -7.98 22.10 -1.41
CA ASP A 245 -8.98 22.00 -2.48
C ASP A 245 -8.52 22.78 -3.72
N GLU A 246 -9.28 22.72 -4.81
CA GLU A 246 -8.93 23.41 -6.05
C GLU A 246 -8.83 24.92 -5.89
N ALA A 247 -9.66 25.54 -5.04
CA ALA A 247 -9.63 26.98 -4.82
C ALA A 247 -8.32 27.40 -4.15
N ALA A 248 -7.87 26.63 -3.15
CA ALA A 248 -6.59 26.84 -2.49
C ALA A 248 -5.40 26.59 -3.45
N MET A 249 -5.47 25.49 -4.22
CA MET A 249 -4.44 25.15 -5.20
C MET A 249 -4.31 26.21 -6.30
N ARG A 250 -5.43 26.76 -6.83
CA ARG A 250 -5.43 27.85 -7.83
C ARG A 250 -4.78 29.11 -7.26
N LYS A 251 -5.04 29.48 -6.00
CA LYS A 251 -4.39 30.63 -5.34
C LYS A 251 -2.87 30.46 -5.22
N LEU A 252 -2.41 29.22 -5.09
CA LEU A 252 -0.97 28.87 -5.03
C LEU A 252 -0.33 28.72 -6.41
N GLY A 253 -1.10 28.82 -7.50
CA GLY A 253 -0.60 28.65 -8.86
C GLY A 253 -0.34 27.19 -9.26
N MET A 254 -0.97 26.22 -8.61
CA MET A 254 -0.86 24.79 -8.93
C MET A 254 -1.67 24.42 -10.18
N GLY A 255 -1.28 24.98 -11.32
CA GLY A 255 -2.03 24.84 -12.57
C GLY A 255 -2.02 23.41 -13.13
N THR A 256 -0.97 22.62 -12.85
CA THR A 256 -0.85 21.27 -13.41
C THR A 256 -1.71 20.25 -12.66
N LEU A 257 -1.73 20.29 -11.32
CA LEU A 257 -2.59 19.39 -10.54
C LEU A 257 -4.09 19.68 -10.77
N VAL A 258 -4.45 20.98 -10.79
CA VAL A 258 -5.84 21.38 -11.09
C VAL A 258 -6.21 21.06 -12.54
N GLY A 259 -5.28 21.28 -13.48
CA GLY A 259 -5.51 21.05 -14.91
C GLY A 259 -5.80 19.59 -15.24
N VAL A 260 -5.08 18.64 -14.63
CA VAL A 260 -5.34 17.20 -14.85
C VAL A 260 -6.78 16.83 -14.47
N GLY A 261 -7.28 17.35 -13.33
CA GLY A 261 -8.62 17.02 -12.86
C GLY A 261 -9.77 17.82 -13.48
N GLN A 262 -9.48 18.84 -14.31
CA GLN A 262 -10.53 19.77 -14.76
C GLN A 262 -11.60 19.16 -15.68
N GLY A 263 -11.32 17.98 -16.27
CA GLY A 263 -12.29 17.21 -17.05
C GLY A 263 -13.21 16.30 -16.19
N SER A 264 -13.00 16.26 -14.87
CA SER A 264 -13.83 15.47 -13.96
C SER A 264 -14.78 16.36 -13.16
N PRO A 265 -16.00 15.89 -12.84
CA PRO A 265 -16.86 16.54 -11.85
C PRO A 265 -16.33 16.38 -10.41
N ARG A 266 -15.28 15.57 -10.20
CA ARG A 266 -14.63 15.31 -8.91
C ARG A 266 -13.43 16.23 -8.76
N GLY A 267 -13.53 17.21 -7.87
CA GLY A 267 -12.47 18.19 -7.69
C GLY A 267 -11.16 17.58 -7.17
N SER A 268 -10.04 18.02 -7.74
CA SER A 268 -8.70 17.61 -7.32
C SER A 268 -8.41 17.99 -5.87
N ARG A 269 -7.53 17.23 -5.22
CA ARG A 269 -7.06 17.50 -3.83
C ARG A 269 -5.55 17.28 -3.74
N LEU A 270 -4.88 18.13 -2.97
CA LEU A 270 -3.54 17.82 -2.47
C LEU A 270 -3.66 17.51 -0.99
N MET A 271 -3.40 16.26 -0.61
CA MET A 271 -3.43 15.84 0.78
C MET A 271 -2.03 15.64 1.31
N LEU A 272 -1.73 16.27 2.44
CA LEU A 272 -0.47 16.10 3.15
C LEU A 272 -0.74 15.54 4.55
N VAL A 273 -0.01 14.51 4.89
CA VAL A 273 0.00 13.93 6.23
C VAL A 273 1.41 14.02 6.77
N ARG A 274 1.60 14.78 7.84
CA ARG A 274 2.87 14.87 8.55
C ARG A 274 2.77 14.02 9.81
N TYR A 275 3.76 13.18 10.03
CA TYR A 275 3.99 12.47 11.28
C TYR A 275 5.37 12.83 11.84
N ARG A 276 5.40 13.24 13.11
CA ARG A 276 6.62 13.47 13.86
C ARG A 276 6.62 12.61 15.12
N GLY A 277 7.46 11.59 15.15
CA GLY A 277 7.70 10.74 16.30
C GLY A 277 8.55 11.44 17.37
N ALA A 278 8.59 10.86 18.58
CA ALA A 278 9.52 11.31 19.62
C ALA A 278 10.97 11.13 19.13
N ASP A 279 11.85 12.03 19.55
CA ASP A 279 13.29 12.00 19.24
C ASP A 279 13.63 11.91 17.74
N SER A 280 12.69 12.32 16.87
CA SER A 280 12.85 12.30 15.42
C SER A 280 13.66 13.50 14.90
N PRO A 281 14.30 13.39 13.71
CA PRO A 281 15.00 14.50 13.06
C PRO A 281 14.10 15.72 12.84
N ASP A 282 14.70 16.93 12.81
CA ASP A 282 13.95 18.17 12.58
C ASP A 282 13.41 18.27 11.15
N ALA A 283 14.26 17.98 10.15
CA ALA A 283 13.84 17.97 8.75
C ALA A 283 13.20 16.63 8.38
N PRO A 284 12.00 16.62 7.77
CA PRO A 284 11.33 15.39 7.37
C PRO A 284 11.96 14.77 6.12
N THR A 285 11.71 13.46 5.93
CA THR A 285 11.74 12.83 4.61
C THR A 285 10.36 12.96 3.98
N ALA A 286 10.27 13.40 2.73
CA ALA A 286 9.00 13.54 2.02
C ALA A 286 8.76 12.36 1.08
N PHE A 287 7.60 11.73 1.20
CA PHE A 287 7.10 10.71 0.29
C PHE A 287 5.95 11.31 -0.52
N VAL A 288 6.09 11.41 -1.84
CA VAL A 288 5.11 12.07 -2.72
C VAL A 288 4.55 11.07 -3.72
N GLY A 289 3.28 10.76 -3.60
CA GLY A 289 2.59 9.72 -4.38
C GLY A 289 1.67 10.27 -5.47
N LYS A 290 1.75 9.69 -6.67
CA LYS A 290 0.74 9.87 -7.72
C LYS A 290 -0.60 9.33 -7.23
N GLY A 291 -1.64 10.15 -7.33
CA GLY A 291 -2.99 9.84 -6.83
C GLY A 291 -4.07 10.00 -7.90
N ILE A 292 -3.87 9.46 -9.09
CA ILE A 292 -4.90 9.47 -10.12
C ILE A 292 -5.94 8.41 -9.81
N THR A 293 -7.08 8.83 -9.25
CA THR A 293 -8.11 7.91 -8.75
C THR A 293 -8.81 7.11 -9.85
N PHE A 294 -8.84 7.64 -11.05
CA PHE A 294 -9.11 6.92 -12.28
C PHE A 294 -8.44 7.62 -13.46
N ASP A 295 -7.82 6.87 -14.34
CA ASP A 295 -7.14 7.40 -15.52
C ASP A 295 -7.75 6.85 -16.81
N SER A 296 -8.56 7.66 -17.46
CA SER A 296 -9.06 7.36 -18.80
C SER A 296 -8.06 7.70 -19.91
N GLY A 297 -6.97 8.43 -19.57
CA GLY A 297 -6.08 9.09 -20.51
C GLY A 297 -6.52 10.52 -20.90
N GLY A 298 -7.64 11.00 -20.38
CA GLY A 298 -8.22 12.29 -20.77
C GLY A 298 -8.55 12.33 -22.26
N LEU A 299 -8.21 13.42 -22.96
CA LEU A 299 -8.40 13.50 -24.42
C LEU A 299 -7.43 12.61 -25.21
N SER A 300 -6.32 12.15 -24.62
CA SER A 300 -5.47 11.09 -25.18
C SER A 300 -5.99 9.71 -24.73
N LEU A 301 -7.24 9.42 -25.06
CA LEU A 301 -8.05 8.31 -24.50
C LEU A 301 -7.38 6.95 -24.66
N LYS A 302 -7.29 6.23 -23.54
CA LYS A 302 -6.77 4.85 -23.52
C LYS A 302 -7.71 3.87 -24.26
N PRO A 303 -7.16 2.77 -24.80
CA PRO A 303 -7.99 1.66 -25.26
C PRO A 303 -8.89 1.12 -24.14
N GLY A 304 -10.12 0.72 -24.46
CA GLY A 304 -11.06 0.15 -23.48
C GLY A 304 -10.55 -1.12 -22.80
N ALA A 305 -9.77 -1.93 -23.51
CA ALA A 305 -9.12 -3.11 -22.94
C ALA A 305 -8.10 -2.71 -21.86
N GLY A 306 -8.34 -3.17 -20.62
CA GLY A 306 -7.47 -2.87 -19.47
C GLY A 306 -7.79 -1.55 -18.75
N MET A 307 -8.62 -0.66 -19.31
CA MET A 307 -8.95 0.63 -18.68
C MET A 307 -9.54 0.46 -17.26
N GLY A 308 -10.31 -0.60 -17.00
CA GLY A 308 -10.84 -0.88 -15.66
C GLY A 308 -9.77 -1.09 -14.57
N ASN A 309 -8.53 -1.38 -14.96
CA ASN A 309 -7.40 -1.47 -14.02
C ASN A 309 -6.85 -0.09 -13.62
N MET A 310 -7.20 0.96 -14.35
CA MET A 310 -6.77 2.34 -14.10
C MET A 310 -7.35 2.94 -12.82
N LYS A 311 -8.27 2.24 -12.13
CA LYS A 311 -8.62 2.51 -10.73
C LYS A 311 -7.41 2.39 -9.78
N GLY A 312 -6.40 1.60 -10.15
CA GLY A 312 -5.15 1.43 -9.41
C GLY A 312 -4.09 2.49 -9.70
N ASP A 313 -4.39 3.47 -10.53
CA ASP A 313 -3.44 4.52 -10.93
C ASP A 313 -3.15 5.55 -9.82
N MET A 314 -3.74 5.32 -8.67
CA MET A 314 -3.50 6.03 -7.42
C MET A 314 -2.65 5.21 -6.41
N SER A 315 -2.07 4.08 -6.84
CA SER A 315 -1.28 3.20 -5.96
C SER A 315 -0.10 3.92 -5.32
N GLY A 316 0.51 4.90 -6.00
CA GLY A 316 1.58 5.73 -5.42
C GLY A 316 1.11 6.49 -4.18
N ALA A 317 -0.01 7.21 -4.29
CA ALA A 317 -0.63 7.91 -3.16
C ALA A 317 -1.08 6.94 -2.05
N ALA A 318 -1.68 5.81 -2.42
CA ALA A 318 -2.09 4.78 -1.47
C ALA A 318 -0.90 4.22 -0.69
N SER A 319 0.26 4.05 -1.34
CA SER A 319 1.48 3.53 -0.70
C SER A 319 2.09 4.52 0.29
N VAL A 320 2.20 5.80 -0.05
CA VAL A 320 2.73 6.80 0.89
C VAL A 320 1.81 7.00 2.10
N MET A 321 0.49 6.89 1.89
CA MET A 321 -0.47 6.96 2.99
C MET A 321 -0.47 5.69 3.85
N GLY A 322 -0.30 4.52 3.24
CA GLY A 322 -0.10 3.26 3.98
C GLY A 322 1.17 3.28 4.83
N ALA A 323 2.28 3.78 4.29
CA ALA A 323 3.54 3.89 5.00
C ALA A 323 3.44 4.81 6.22
N ILE A 324 2.84 6.01 6.09
CA ILE A 324 2.72 6.93 7.22
C ILE A 324 1.74 6.41 8.29
N VAL A 325 0.69 5.66 7.91
CA VAL A 325 -0.18 4.96 8.86
C VAL A 325 0.62 3.94 9.68
N SER A 326 1.47 3.15 9.04
CA SER A 326 2.37 2.21 9.71
C SER A 326 3.30 2.91 10.70
N LEU A 327 4.01 3.92 10.24
CA LEU A 327 4.98 4.66 11.04
C LEU A 327 4.34 5.34 12.25
N ALA A 328 3.21 6.00 12.05
CA ALA A 328 2.52 6.74 13.10
C ALA A 328 1.90 5.81 14.16
N LYS A 329 1.19 4.76 13.73
CA LYS A 329 0.58 3.80 14.66
C LYS A 329 1.60 2.96 15.43
N SER A 330 2.76 2.69 14.84
CA SER A 330 3.87 2.02 15.53
C SER A 330 4.73 2.98 16.38
N ARG A 331 4.40 4.27 16.41
CA ARG A 331 5.15 5.31 17.12
C ARG A 331 6.64 5.31 16.76
N ALA A 332 6.94 5.13 15.47
CA ALA A 332 8.32 5.13 14.99
C ALA A 332 9.03 6.48 15.29
N PRO A 333 10.31 6.48 15.71
CA PRO A 333 11.06 7.71 16.00
C PRO A 333 11.54 8.39 14.71
N VAL A 334 10.60 8.75 13.83
CA VAL A 334 10.89 9.32 12.50
C VAL A 334 10.07 10.58 12.25
N HIS A 335 10.54 11.42 11.32
CA HIS A 335 9.82 12.58 10.84
C HIS A 335 9.57 12.44 9.34
N VAL A 336 8.31 12.25 8.97
CA VAL A 336 7.89 12.00 7.59
C VAL A 336 6.72 12.89 7.20
N VAL A 337 6.73 13.36 5.95
CA VAL A 337 5.58 13.99 5.31
C VAL A 337 5.18 13.14 4.10
N SER A 338 3.99 12.56 4.11
CA SER A 338 3.42 11.85 2.97
C SER A 338 2.44 12.74 2.23
N VAL A 339 2.58 12.82 0.90
CA VAL A 339 1.78 13.70 0.03
C VAL A 339 1.05 12.85 -1.01
N ALA A 340 -0.25 13.02 -1.12
CA ALA A 340 -1.08 12.44 -2.18
C ALA A 340 -1.57 13.54 -3.13
N ALA A 341 -1.12 13.51 -4.37
CA ALA A 341 -1.55 14.41 -5.43
C ALA A 341 -2.75 13.76 -6.16
N LEU A 342 -3.96 14.12 -5.74
CA LEU A 342 -5.20 13.43 -6.11
C LEU A 342 -5.94 14.17 -7.23
N ALA A 343 -6.21 13.47 -8.32
CA ALA A 343 -7.05 13.93 -9.42
C ALA A 343 -7.73 12.73 -10.10
N GLU A 344 -8.76 12.99 -10.90
CA GLU A 344 -9.38 12.01 -11.79
C GLU A 344 -9.22 12.52 -13.23
N ASN A 345 -8.54 11.76 -14.09
CA ASN A 345 -8.25 12.15 -15.48
C ASN A 345 -9.35 11.66 -16.42
N MET A 346 -10.24 12.56 -16.83
CA MET A 346 -11.43 12.24 -17.63
C MET A 346 -11.50 13.07 -18.89
N PRO A 347 -12.05 12.52 -20.00
CA PRO A 347 -12.38 13.29 -21.21
C PRO A 347 -13.68 14.08 -20.96
N ASP A 348 -13.61 15.37 -21.26
CA ASP A 348 -14.75 16.29 -21.15
C ASP A 348 -14.51 17.53 -22.04
N GLY A 349 -15.52 18.33 -22.27
CA GLY A 349 -15.39 19.60 -22.99
C GLY A 349 -14.49 20.63 -22.27
N ASN A 350 -14.30 20.45 -20.96
CA ASN A 350 -13.42 21.28 -20.12
C ASN A 350 -12.03 20.64 -19.88
N ALA A 351 -11.77 19.42 -20.38
CA ALA A 351 -10.50 18.74 -20.18
C ALA A 351 -9.32 19.47 -20.87
N GLN A 352 -8.11 19.28 -20.32
CA GLN A 352 -6.89 19.77 -20.97
C GLN A 352 -6.71 19.13 -22.34
N ARG A 353 -6.27 19.94 -23.32
CA ARG A 353 -6.07 19.51 -24.72
C ARG A 353 -4.59 19.38 -25.02
N PRO A 354 -4.16 18.38 -25.77
CA PRO A 354 -2.82 18.38 -26.34
C PRO A 354 -2.51 19.72 -27.05
N GLY A 355 -1.38 20.33 -26.68
CA GLY A 355 -1.00 21.67 -27.10
C GLY A 355 -1.29 22.79 -26.09
N ASP A 356 -2.07 22.54 -25.05
CA ASP A 356 -2.27 23.52 -23.97
C ASP A 356 -0.95 23.77 -23.23
N VAL A 357 -0.70 25.03 -22.85
CA VAL A 357 0.42 25.42 -21.99
C VAL A 357 -0.10 25.73 -20.59
N THR A 358 0.45 25.03 -19.60
CA THR A 358 0.05 25.19 -18.20
C THR A 358 1.21 25.70 -17.35
N ARG A 359 0.94 26.63 -16.43
CA ARG A 359 1.91 27.12 -15.45
C ARG A 359 1.83 26.30 -14.17
N THR A 360 2.99 25.90 -13.66
CA THR A 360 3.13 25.20 -12.37
C THR A 360 3.24 26.19 -11.21
N MET A 361 3.13 25.69 -9.98
CA MET A 361 3.38 26.45 -8.75
C MET A 361 4.80 27.06 -8.70
N SER A 362 5.79 26.42 -9.32
CA SER A 362 7.16 26.97 -9.43
C SER A 362 7.27 28.17 -10.37
N GLY A 363 6.22 28.46 -11.15
CA GLY A 363 6.20 29.48 -12.19
C GLY A 363 6.66 28.98 -13.57
N LYS A 364 7.29 27.80 -13.64
CA LYS A 364 7.68 27.14 -14.89
C LYS A 364 6.45 26.74 -15.70
N THR A 365 6.61 26.65 -17.01
CA THR A 365 5.54 26.30 -17.95
C THR A 365 5.73 24.93 -18.57
N ILE A 366 4.63 24.23 -18.82
CA ILE A 366 4.63 22.91 -19.43
C ILE A 366 3.72 22.92 -20.64
N GLU A 367 4.23 22.48 -21.80
CA GLU A 367 3.42 22.10 -22.95
C GLU A 367 2.88 20.69 -22.73
N MET A 368 1.57 20.57 -22.61
CA MET A 368 0.89 19.28 -22.48
C MET A 368 0.65 18.72 -23.87
N VAL A 369 1.49 17.76 -24.31
CA VAL A 369 1.38 17.11 -25.63
C VAL A 369 0.64 15.76 -25.58
N ASN A 370 0.50 15.20 -24.36
CA ASN A 370 -0.20 13.93 -24.15
C ASN A 370 -0.96 13.96 -22.80
N ALA A 371 -2.28 13.94 -22.86
CA ALA A 371 -3.13 13.96 -21.68
C ALA A 371 -3.05 12.66 -20.83
N ASP A 372 -2.53 11.57 -21.40
CA ASP A 372 -2.24 10.29 -20.73
C ASP A 372 -0.84 10.26 -20.06
N ALA A 373 -0.16 11.40 -20.02
CA ALA A 373 1.07 11.61 -19.25
C ALA A 373 0.83 12.61 -18.10
N GLU A 374 -0.26 12.42 -17.38
CA GLU A 374 -0.85 13.28 -16.34
C GLU A 374 -0.21 13.08 -14.95
N GLY A 375 0.24 11.84 -14.65
CA GLY A 375 0.81 11.52 -13.35
C GLY A 375 2.03 12.35 -12.99
N ARG A 376 2.89 12.65 -13.98
CA ARG A 376 4.04 13.53 -13.79
C ARG A 376 3.64 15.00 -13.60
N LEU A 377 2.49 15.42 -14.16
CA LEU A 377 1.95 16.76 -13.99
C LEU A 377 1.50 17.01 -12.55
N VAL A 378 0.74 16.08 -11.96
CA VAL A 378 0.29 16.22 -10.57
C VAL A 378 1.47 16.19 -9.58
N LEU A 379 2.55 15.45 -9.91
CA LEU A 379 3.76 15.39 -9.08
C LEU A 379 4.59 16.68 -9.16
N ALA A 380 4.54 17.42 -10.27
CA ALA A 380 5.28 18.67 -10.40
C ALA A 380 4.86 19.69 -9.33
N ASP A 381 3.56 19.98 -9.21
CA ASP A 381 3.05 20.92 -8.20
C ASP A 381 3.20 20.37 -6.77
N ALA A 382 3.00 19.06 -6.57
CA ALA A 382 3.15 18.43 -5.26
C ALA A 382 4.58 18.49 -4.71
N ASN A 383 5.60 18.28 -5.57
CA ASN A 383 7.01 18.40 -5.20
C ASN A 383 7.35 19.83 -4.78
N GLU A 384 6.93 20.83 -5.56
CA GLU A 384 7.16 22.23 -5.25
C GLU A 384 6.52 22.64 -3.93
N TYR A 385 5.26 22.19 -3.70
CA TYR A 385 4.59 22.52 -2.44
C TYR A 385 5.30 21.93 -1.23
N VAL A 386 5.63 20.65 -1.26
CA VAL A 386 6.29 20.00 -0.12
C VAL A 386 7.68 20.56 0.13
N ALA A 387 8.42 20.90 -0.92
CA ALA A 387 9.73 21.53 -0.82
C ALA A 387 9.65 22.89 -0.11
N ARG A 388 8.69 23.75 -0.48
CA ARG A 388 8.54 25.08 0.14
C ARG A 388 8.00 25.00 1.57
N ALA A 389 6.97 24.18 1.80
CA ALA A 389 6.26 24.14 3.06
C ALA A 389 7.02 23.39 4.17
N TYR A 390 7.78 22.35 3.82
CA TYR A 390 8.40 21.43 4.79
C TYR A 390 9.91 21.35 4.73
N LYS A 391 10.56 21.84 3.66
CA LYS A 391 12.03 21.81 3.46
C LYS A 391 12.61 20.43 3.78
N PRO A 392 12.16 19.36 3.11
CA PRO A 392 12.55 18.01 3.46
C PRO A 392 14.03 17.77 3.14
N LYS A 393 14.68 16.89 3.94
CA LYS A 393 16.07 16.45 3.69
C LYS A 393 16.19 15.53 2.47
N ALA A 394 15.10 14.92 2.02
CA ALA A 394 15.01 14.10 0.81
C ALA A 394 13.55 14.02 0.33
N ILE A 395 13.36 13.87 -0.99
CA ILE A 395 12.06 13.63 -1.62
C ILE A 395 12.11 12.30 -2.37
N VAL A 396 11.17 11.41 -2.06
CA VAL A 396 10.96 10.14 -2.78
C VAL A 396 9.58 10.18 -3.44
N ASN A 397 9.54 10.23 -4.78
CA ASN A 397 8.31 10.09 -5.55
C ASN A 397 7.99 8.62 -5.78
N ILE A 398 6.71 8.26 -5.76
CA ILE A 398 6.24 6.91 -6.11
C ILE A 398 4.99 7.01 -6.99
N ALA A 399 5.01 6.36 -8.15
CA ALA A 399 3.94 6.47 -9.13
C ALA A 399 3.83 5.24 -10.03
N THR A 400 2.62 4.89 -10.41
CA THR A 400 2.31 4.07 -11.59
C THR A 400 2.47 4.96 -12.82
N LEU A 401 3.73 5.15 -13.28
CA LEU A 401 3.98 6.26 -14.20
C LEU A 401 3.98 5.83 -15.67
N THR A 402 4.63 4.71 -16.00
CA THR A 402 4.87 4.41 -17.41
C THR A 402 4.66 2.94 -17.77
N GLY A 403 4.05 2.70 -18.93
CA GLY A 403 4.09 1.37 -19.55
C GLY A 403 5.51 0.95 -19.96
N ALA A 404 6.42 1.91 -20.13
CA ALA A 404 7.79 1.64 -20.52
C ALA A 404 8.59 0.90 -19.43
N VAL A 405 8.33 1.17 -18.14
CA VAL A 405 8.96 0.41 -17.06
C VAL A 405 8.49 -1.04 -17.04
N VAL A 406 7.22 -1.29 -17.37
CA VAL A 406 6.68 -2.65 -17.49
C VAL A 406 7.38 -3.40 -18.62
N GLY A 407 7.59 -2.76 -19.76
CA GLY A 407 8.34 -3.34 -20.87
C GLY A 407 9.81 -3.63 -20.56
N ALA A 408 10.41 -2.89 -19.61
CA ALA A 408 11.82 -3.05 -19.24
C ALA A 408 12.04 -4.05 -18.09
N LEU A 409 11.15 -4.09 -17.09
CA LEU A 409 11.36 -4.79 -15.81
C LEU A 409 10.24 -5.80 -15.49
N ASP A 410 9.23 -5.92 -16.35
CA ASP A 410 8.05 -6.75 -16.15
C ASP A 410 7.37 -6.45 -14.79
N ASN A 411 6.97 -7.48 -14.06
CA ASN A 411 6.35 -7.39 -12.74
C ASN A 411 7.32 -7.77 -11.60
N SER A 412 8.62 -7.85 -11.89
CA SER A 412 9.64 -8.31 -10.95
C SER A 412 10.23 -7.18 -10.12
N TYR A 413 10.46 -6.02 -10.74
CA TYR A 413 11.11 -4.87 -10.11
C TYR A 413 10.32 -3.59 -10.36
N ALA A 414 10.33 -2.67 -9.37
CA ALA A 414 10.01 -1.28 -9.66
C ALA A 414 11.24 -0.56 -10.23
N GLY A 415 11.02 0.40 -11.12
CA GLY A 415 12.09 1.24 -11.65
C GLY A 415 12.51 2.28 -10.63
N LEU A 416 13.79 2.33 -10.28
CA LEU A 416 14.39 3.35 -9.43
C LEU A 416 15.18 4.35 -10.28
N PHE A 417 14.87 5.63 -10.12
CA PHE A 417 15.62 6.75 -10.68
C PHE A 417 16.06 7.65 -9.52
N ALA A 418 17.34 7.98 -9.42
CA ALA A 418 17.85 8.81 -8.34
C ALA A 418 19.04 9.65 -8.81
N ARG A 419 19.12 10.89 -8.30
CA ARG A 419 20.26 11.79 -8.48
C ARG A 419 21.30 11.64 -7.36
N ASP A 420 20.86 11.18 -6.18
CA ASP A 420 21.71 10.97 -5.00
C ASP A 420 22.04 9.50 -4.82
N GLU A 421 23.33 9.16 -4.77
CA GLU A 421 23.82 7.78 -4.67
C GLU A 421 23.52 7.15 -3.31
N THR A 422 23.59 7.94 -2.24
CA THR A 422 23.30 7.47 -0.88
C THR A 422 21.83 7.10 -0.73
N LEU A 423 20.93 7.96 -1.23
CA LEU A 423 19.50 7.70 -1.24
C LEU A 423 19.17 6.47 -2.10
N ALA A 424 19.80 6.33 -3.27
CA ALA A 424 19.63 5.16 -4.13
C ALA A 424 20.02 3.85 -3.44
N ALA A 425 21.19 3.83 -2.79
CA ALA A 425 21.68 2.66 -2.07
C ALA A 425 20.74 2.28 -0.90
N ARG A 426 20.26 3.28 -0.14
CA ARG A 426 19.30 3.06 0.96
C ARG A 426 17.95 2.53 0.46
N LEU A 427 17.44 3.04 -0.66
CA LEU A 427 16.22 2.55 -1.29
C LEU A 427 16.37 1.10 -1.74
N ILE A 428 17.47 0.72 -2.39
CA ILE A 428 17.74 -0.65 -2.80
C ILE A 428 17.81 -1.57 -1.58
N ALA A 429 18.52 -1.17 -0.52
CA ALA A 429 18.62 -1.95 0.72
C ALA A 429 17.25 -2.14 1.38
N ALA A 430 16.43 -1.08 1.45
CA ALA A 430 15.06 -1.14 1.96
C ALA A 430 14.16 -2.05 1.11
N GLY A 431 14.30 -2.01 -0.21
CA GLY A 431 13.60 -2.88 -1.16
C GLY A 431 13.92 -4.35 -0.93
N THR A 432 15.20 -4.69 -0.82
CA THR A 432 15.67 -6.06 -0.53
C THR A 432 15.16 -6.55 0.83
N ALA A 433 15.27 -5.72 1.87
CA ALA A 433 14.83 -6.11 3.22
C ALA A 433 13.31 -6.31 3.33
N SER A 434 12.54 -5.57 2.54
CA SER A 434 11.07 -5.65 2.53
C SER A 434 10.51 -6.65 1.51
N GLY A 435 11.34 -7.18 0.59
CA GLY A 435 10.88 -7.98 -0.54
C GLY A 435 10.08 -7.16 -1.57
N GLU A 436 10.33 -5.85 -1.67
CA GLU A 436 9.80 -4.94 -2.67
C GLU A 436 10.96 -4.42 -3.52
N GLU A 437 11.47 -5.29 -4.39
CA GLU A 437 12.73 -5.10 -5.08
C GLU A 437 12.71 -3.97 -6.11
N LEU A 438 13.83 -3.28 -6.22
CA LEU A 438 14.06 -2.16 -7.11
C LEU A 438 15.19 -2.47 -8.11
N TRP A 439 15.03 -1.97 -9.33
CA TRP A 439 16.11 -1.95 -10.31
C TRP A 439 16.39 -0.52 -10.76
N ARG A 440 17.66 -0.08 -10.64
CA ARG A 440 18.05 1.27 -10.99
C ARG A 440 18.14 1.45 -12.51
N LEU A 441 17.44 2.46 -13.03
CA LEU A 441 17.44 2.88 -14.42
C LEU A 441 18.13 4.25 -14.57
N PRO A 442 18.69 4.57 -15.76
CA PRO A 442 19.52 5.75 -15.94
C PRO A 442 18.74 7.06 -16.03
N LEU A 443 19.36 8.15 -15.53
CA LEU A 443 18.99 9.54 -15.78
C LEU A 443 20.10 10.18 -16.62
N HIS A 444 20.09 9.94 -17.93
CA HIS A 444 21.12 10.49 -18.81
C HIS A 444 20.81 11.94 -19.19
N LYS A 445 21.85 12.80 -19.26
CA LYS A 445 21.70 14.24 -19.56
C LYS A 445 21.00 14.52 -20.90
N ASP A 446 21.18 13.67 -21.90
CA ASP A 446 20.58 13.85 -23.23
C ASP A 446 19.05 13.67 -23.21
N TYR A 447 18.48 13.14 -22.14
CA TYR A 447 17.03 13.03 -22.01
C TYR A 447 16.34 14.39 -21.85
N ALA A 448 17.06 15.39 -21.30
CA ALA A 448 16.60 16.77 -21.23
C ALA A 448 16.25 17.33 -22.61
N GLU A 449 17.12 17.08 -23.61
CA GLU A 449 16.92 17.57 -24.98
C GLU A 449 15.62 17.07 -25.61
N ARG A 450 15.24 15.82 -25.29
CA ARG A 450 14.01 15.20 -25.81
C ARG A 450 12.72 15.74 -25.18
N MET A 451 12.84 16.43 -24.05
CA MET A 451 11.71 17.01 -23.32
C MET A 451 11.59 18.53 -23.57
N LYS A 452 12.44 19.14 -24.40
CA LYS A 452 12.35 20.55 -24.75
C LYS A 452 11.07 20.85 -25.53
N SER A 453 10.47 22.00 -25.24
CA SER A 453 9.35 22.56 -25.97
C SER A 453 9.77 23.82 -26.70
N ASP A 454 9.13 24.11 -27.82
CA ASP A 454 9.36 25.37 -28.57
C ASP A 454 8.52 26.54 -28.00
N ILE A 455 7.54 26.23 -27.14
CA ILE A 455 6.56 27.23 -26.65
C ILE A 455 6.44 27.26 -25.12
N ALA A 456 7.13 26.34 -24.41
CA ALA A 456 7.15 26.27 -22.95
C ALA A 456 8.54 25.85 -22.44
N ASP A 457 8.75 25.81 -21.12
CA ASP A 457 10.04 25.40 -20.55
C ASP A 457 10.33 23.91 -20.76
N ILE A 458 9.28 23.08 -20.75
CA ILE A 458 9.36 21.62 -20.94
C ILE A 458 8.04 21.09 -21.52
N ARG A 459 8.08 19.97 -22.23
CA ARG A 459 6.86 19.21 -22.59
C ARG A 459 6.65 18.03 -21.65
N ASN A 460 5.39 17.62 -21.46
CA ASN A 460 5.09 16.51 -20.54
C ASN A 460 5.39 15.11 -21.11
N SER A 461 5.60 15.00 -22.43
CA SER A 461 5.95 13.75 -23.10
C SER A 461 6.84 14.02 -24.31
N ALA A 462 7.75 13.10 -24.60
CA ALA A 462 8.54 13.16 -25.82
C ALA A 462 7.77 12.57 -27.01
N THR A 463 8.07 13.05 -28.21
CA THR A 463 7.55 12.49 -29.45
C THR A 463 8.38 11.28 -29.88
N GLY A 464 7.70 10.28 -30.47
CA GLY A 464 8.34 9.07 -31.00
C GLY A 464 8.75 8.06 -29.92
N GLN A 465 9.44 7.00 -30.35
CA GLN A 465 9.93 5.94 -29.46
C GLN A 465 11.14 6.41 -28.63
N GLY A 466 11.28 5.87 -27.42
CA GLY A 466 12.42 6.20 -26.56
C GLY A 466 12.32 5.62 -25.14
N PRO A 467 13.24 6.01 -24.27
CA PRO A 467 13.32 5.51 -22.88
C PRO A 467 12.22 6.16 -22.01
N GLY A 468 10.95 5.83 -22.28
CA GLY A 468 9.77 6.48 -21.70
C GLY A 468 9.79 6.59 -20.19
N ALA A 469 10.27 5.56 -19.48
CA ALA A 469 10.40 5.56 -18.02
C ALA A 469 11.42 6.60 -17.54
N SER A 470 12.61 6.65 -18.17
CA SER A 470 13.65 7.65 -17.84
C SER A 470 13.22 9.07 -18.19
N LEU A 471 12.48 9.26 -19.30
CA LEU A 471 11.93 10.56 -19.67
C LEU A 471 10.87 11.04 -18.69
N GLY A 472 10.03 10.13 -18.20
CA GLY A 472 9.07 10.43 -17.13
C GLY A 472 9.75 10.87 -15.84
N ALA A 473 10.76 10.13 -15.40
CA ALA A 473 11.56 10.46 -14.24
C ALA A 473 12.31 11.79 -14.41
N HIS A 474 12.90 12.04 -15.59
CA HIS A 474 13.57 13.30 -15.90
C HIS A 474 12.60 14.48 -15.77
N PHE A 475 11.38 14.36 -16.32
CA PHE A 475 10.36 15.39 -16.18
C PHE A 475 10.06 15.70 -14.70
N ILE A 476 9.85 14.68 -13.86
CA ILE A 476 9.56 14.89 -12.44
C ILE A 476 10.75 15.58 -11.75
N GLY A 477 11.97 15.12 -12.01
CA GLY A 477 13.21 15.68 -11.45
C GLY A 477 13.44 17.14 -11.83
N PHE A 478 12.95 17.60 -12.98
CA PHE A 478 13.02 19.00 -13.42
C PHE A 478 12.30 19.98 -12.46
N PHE A 479 11.31 19.48 -11.69
CA PHE A 479 10.56 20.26 -10.70
C PHE A 479 11.04 20.04 -9.26
N VAL A 480 12.19 19.40 -9.08
CA VAL A 480 12.84 19.26 -7.77
C VAL A 480 14.19 19.93 -7.81
N ASP A 481 14.46 20.79 -6.81
CA ASP A 481 15.74 21.49 -6.69
C ASP A 481 16.92 20.49 -6.74
N GLU A 482 17.97 20.83 -7.50
CA GLU A 482 19.12 19.93 -7.70
C GLU A 482 19.89 19.64 -6.40
N ALA A 483 19.86 20.55 -5.43
CA ALA A 483 20.47 20.35 -4.12
C ALA A 483 19.69 19.42 -3.22
N THR A 484 18.43 19.12 -3.54
CA THR A 484 17.59 18.20 -2.75
C THR A 484 17.85 16.75 -3.18
N PRO A 485 18.29 15.86 -2.27
CA PRO A 485 18.34 14.43 -2.52
C PRO A 485 16.98 13.92 -3.00
N TRP A 486 16.96 13.36 -4.21
CA TRP A 486 15.71 12.99 -4.87
C TRP A 486 15.80 11.62 -5.52
N ALA A 487 14.69 10.87 -5.39
CA ALA A 487 14.46 9.64 -6.11
C ALA A 487 13.01 9.53 -6.60
N HIS A 488 12.82 8.77 -7.67
CA HIS A 488 11.52 8.38 -8.20
C HIS A 488 11.43 6.86 -8.34
N LEU A 489 10.33 6.29 -7.86
CA LEU A 489 9.97 4.88 -7.98
C LEU A 489 8.81 4.75 -8.97
N ASP A 490 9.06 4.14 -10.13
CA ASP A 490 8.01 3.79 -11.09
C ASP A 490 7.52 2.37 -10.80
N ILE A 491 6.30 2.27 -10.24
CA ILE A 491 5.70 1.03 -9.76
C ILE A 491 4.62 0.47 -10.70
N ALA A 492 4.56 0.93 -11.96
CA ALA A 492 3.51 0.53 -12.89
C ALA A 492 3.51 -0.99 -13.18
N GLY A 493 4.67 -1.67 -13.09
CA GLY A 493 4.77 -3.12 -13.26
C GLY A 493 4.40 -3.94 -12.01
N VAL A 494 4.54 -3.35 -10.81
CA VAL A 494 4.47 -4.08 -9.54
C VAL A 494 3.28 -3.71 -8.64
N ASN A 495 2.48 -2.72 -9.05
CA ASN A 495 1.32 -2.27 -8.26
C ASN A 495 0.16 -3.28 -8.24
N ARG A 496 0.15 -4.25 -9.17
CA ARG A 496 -0.90 -5.25 -9.31
C ARG A 496 -0.31 -6.63 -9.62
N SER A 497 -0.91 -7.67 -9.07
CA SER A 497 -0.55 -9.07 -9.36
C SER A 497 -1.75 -9.87 -9.87
N GLU A 498 -1.55 -10.63 -10.95
CA GLU A 498 -2.56 -11.56 -11.48
C GLU A 498 -2.60 -12.87 -10.70
N LYS A 499 -1.53 -13.20 -9.99
CA LYS A 499 -1.38 -14.43 -9.22
C LYS A 499 -1.08 -14.09 -7.76
N ALA A 500 -1.61 -14.90 -6.84
CA ALA A 500 -1.21 -14.78 -5.45
C ALA A 500 0.23 -15.28 -5.26
N THR A 501 0.99 -14.54 -4.46
CA THR A 501 2.26 -14.97 -3.86
C THR A 501 2.06 -15.14 -2.35
N SER A 502 3.10 -15.50 -1.62
CA SER A 502 3.01 -15.67 -0.16
C SER A 502 2.46 -14.42 0.54
N LEU A 503 3.01 -13.25 0.24
CA LEU A 503 2.64 -11.99 0.92
C LEU A 503 1.61 -11.15 0.14
N VAL A 504 1.41 -11.46 -1.14
CA VAL A 504 0.60 -10.63 -2.04
C VAL A 504 -0.51 -11.47 -2.65
N PRO A 505 -1.76 -11.33 -2.21
CA PRO A 505 -2.92 -11.91 -2.88
C PRO A 505 -3.11 -11.32 -4.28
N LYS A 506 -3.89 -12.01 -5.14
CA LYS A 506 -4.29 -11.46 -6.45
C LYS A 506 -4.99 -10.11 -6.28
N GLY A 507 -4.64 -9.15 -7.11
CA GLY A 507 -5.15 -7.77 -7.08
C GLY A 507 -4.07 -6.75 -6.79
N MET A 508 -4.44 -5.63 -6.18
CA MET A 508 -3.48 -4.56 -5.84
C MET A 508 -2.54 -5.00 -4.72
N THR A 509 -1.24 -4.78 -4.93
CA THR A 509 -0.19 -5.37 -4.12
C THR A 509 0.10 -4.60 -2.83
N GLY A 510 -0.14 -3.28 -2.84
CA GLY A 510 0.32 -2.36 -1.79
C GLY A 510 1.84 -2.15 -1.83
N PHE A 511 2.48 -2.37 -2.99
CA PHE A 511 3.91 -2.16 -3.20
C PHE A 511 4.31 -0.73 -2.82
N GLY A 512 5.42 -0.60 -2.14
CA GLY A 512 5.97 0.66 -1.65
C GLY A 512 5.68 0.92 -0.18
N VAL A 513 4.62 0.37 0.41
CA VAL A 513 4.32 0.58 1.85
C VAL A 513 5.43 0.01 2.73
N ARG A 514 5.82 -1.23 2.48
CA ARG A 514 6.87 -1.94 3.25
C ARG A 514 8.23 -1.30 3.04
N LEU A 515 8.54 -0.96 1.79
CA LEU A 515 9.79 -0.31 1.38
C LEU A 515 9.94 1.07 2.03
N LEU A 516 8.92 1.93 1.96
CA LEU A 516 8.97 3.28 2.50
C LEU A 516 8.99 3.28 4.04
N ASP A 517 8.25 2.35 4.69
CA ASP A 517 8.36 2.15 6.14
C ASP A 517 9.76 1.71 6.54
N GLN A 518 10.38 0.79 5.80
CA GLN A 518 11.74 0.32 6.05
C GLN A 518 12.78 1.44 5.79
N LEU A 519 12.63 2.20 4.71
CA LEU A 519 13.51 3.34 4.40
C LEU A 519 13.48 4.38 5.52
N ALA A 520 12.28 4.78 5.97
CA ALA A 520 12.15 5.78 7.03
C ALA A 520 12.81 5.34 8.35
N ARG A 521 12.74 4.05 8.68
CA ARG A 521 13.35 3.51 9.92
C ARG A 521 14.86 3.31 9.83
N SER A 522 15.43 3.29 8.63
CA SER A 522 16.87 3.18 8.42
C SER A 522 17.60 4.53 8.45
N GLU A 523 16.88 5.60 8.80
CA GLU A 523 17.41 6.98 8.95
C GLU A 523 18.01 7.26 10.36
#